data_b6cd29102110817374c124af93658308
#
_entry.id   b6cd29102110817374c124af93658308
#
_cell.length_a   1.000
_cell.length_b   1.000
_cell.length_c   1.000
_cell.angle_alpha   90.00
_cell.angle_beta   90.00
_cell.angle_gamma   90.00
#
_symmetry.space_group_name_H-M   'P 1'
#
loop_
_entity.id
_entity.type
_entity.pdbx_description
1 polymer ?
#
loop_
_entity_poly.entity_id
_entity_poly.type
_entity_poly.pdbx_seq_one_letter_code
_entity_poly.pdbx_strand_id
1 'polypeptide(L)'
;SIAVSSAPIPTLDLLNLPRPKSSSPWAYVKIAEGCDRNCGFCAIPSFRGPQRSRDISSILDEVEQLEAQEIVLVAQDLASYGKDRPTELGAGSIVPLVRAVSATAAWTRLLYLYPSDLSDELIDAICDTGVPYFDLSLQHVSKPLLRRMRRWGDGERFLRRITDIRHREPSAAFRSNFIVGYPG
;
A
#
# COMPACT_ATOMS: atom_id res chain seq x y z
N SER A 1 15.75 -25.97 33.40
CA SER A 1 14.91 -26.10 32.19
C SER A 1 13.72 -25.17 32.35
N ILE A 2 13.63 -24.18 31.45
CA ILE A 2 12.48 -23.28 31.34
C ILE A 2 11.41 -24.07 30.57
N ALA A 3 10.30 -24.40 31.23
CA ALA A 3 9.15 -25.01 30.58
C ALA A 3 8.53 -23.98 29.64
N VAL A 4 8.68 -24.18 28.34
CA VAL A 4 7.96 -23.38 27.33
C VAL A 4 6.52 -23.85 27.35
N SER A 5 5.59 -22.96 27.71
CA SER A 5 4.16 -23.22 27.68
C SER A 5 3.75 -23.61 26.25
N SER A 6 3.05 -24.73 26.09
CA SER A 6 2.47 -25.17 24.83
C SER A 6 1.10 -24.53 24.52
N ALA A 7 0.70 -23.53 25.31
CA ALA A 7 -0.52 -22.78 25.02
C ALA A 7 -0.36 -22.02 23.70
N PRO A 8 -1.35 -22.07 22.78
CA PRO A 8 -1.28 -21.30 21.55
C PRO A 8 -1.16 -19.81 21.93
N ILE A 9 -0.17 -19.14 21.34
CA ILE A 9 -0.02 -17.69 21.49
C ILE A 9 -1.33 -17.07 20.94
N PRO A 10 -2.03 -16.23 21.71
CA PRO A 10 -3.22 -15.58 21.20
C PRO A 10 -2.88 -14.87 19.89
N THR A 11 -3.59 -15.17 18.83
CA THR A 11 -3.46 -14.43 17.57
C THR A 11 -3.97 -13.02 17.81
N LEU A 12 -3.05 -12.09 18.09
CA LEU A 12 -3.37 -10.69 18.19
C LEU A 12 -3.82 -10.21 16.80
N ASP A 13 -5.04 -9.73 16.70
CA ASP A 13 -5.52 -9.12 15.45
C ASP A 13 -4.88 -7.76 15.25
N LEU A 14 -3.68 -7.77 14.66
CA LEU A 14 -2.91 -6.56 14.35
C LEU A 14 -3.59 -5.65 13.32
N LEU A 15 -4.64 -6.14 12.67
CA LEU A 15 -5.34 -5.40 11.62
C LEU A 15 -6.32 -4.38 12.20
N ASN A 16 -7.04 -4.76 13.26
CA ASN A 16 -8.11 -3.95 13.85
C ASN A 16 -7.77 -3.40 15.25
N LEU A 17 -6.49 -3.30 15.59
CA LEU A 17 -6.09 -2.71 16.87
C LEU A 17 -6.45 -1.22 16.92
N PRO A 18 -7.15 -0.76 17.99
CA PRO A 18 -7.40 0.66 18.20
C PRO A 18 -6.06 1.41 18.37
N ARG A 19 -5.98 2.58 17.75
CA ARG A 19 -4.77 3.41 17.80
C ARG A 19 -5.06 4.69 18.57
N PRO A 20 -4.10 5.17 19.37
CA PRO A 20 -4.23 6.47 20.01
C PRO A 20 -4.20 7.58 18.96
N LYS A 21 -4.84 8.71 19.26
CA LYS A 21 -4.71 9.93 18.46
C LYS A 21 -3.25 10.28 18.26
N SER A 22 -2.89 10.66 17.05
CA SER A 22 -1.56 11.18 16.75
C SER A 22 -1.38 12.57 17.37
N SER A 23 -0.21 12.83 17.95
CA SER A 23 0.20 14.20 18.33
C SER A 23 0.74 15.00 17.13
N SER A 24 0.93 14.34 15.99
CA SER A 24 1.38 14.93 14.74
C SER A 24 0.20 15.32 13.87
N PRO A 25 0.35 16.29 12.92
CA PRO A 25 -0.72 16.66 12.00
C PRO A 25 -1.05 15.54 10.99
N TRP A 26 -0.34 14.42 11.02
CA TRP A 26 -0.53 13.25 10.17
C TRP A 26 -0.67 11.96 10.99
N ALA A 27 -1.37 10.97 10.42
CA ALA A 27 -1.54 9.66 11.02
C ALA A 27 -1.44 8.53 9.98
N TYR A 28 -0.87 7.39 10.38
CA TYR A 28 -0.89 6.18 9.58
C TYR A 28 -2.16 5.39 9.83
N VAL A 29 -2.83 4.98 8.76
CA VAL A 29 -3.99 4.10 8.82
C VAL A 29 -3.68 2.81 8.05
N LYS A 30 -3.65 1.69 8.76
CA LYS A 30 -3.46 0.38 8.16
C LYS A 30 -4.77 -0.07 7.52
N ILE A 31 -4.76 -0.34 6.22
CA ILE A 31 -5.94 -0.75 5.45
C ILE A 31 -5.99 -2.24 5.15
N ALA A 32 -4.84 -2.92 5.17
CA ALA A 32 -4.74 -4.37 4.97
C ALA A 32 -3.52 -4.94 5.70
N GLU A 33 -3.50 -6.24 5.90
CA GLU A 33 -2.40 -7.02 6.49
C GLU A 33 -2.10 -8.23 5.61
N GLY A 34 -0.82 -8.63 5.52
CA GLY A 34 -0.38 -9.74 4.69
C GLY A 34 -0.11 -9.35 3.23
N CYS A 35 0.33 -10.30 2.42
CA CYS A 35 0.68 -10.07 1.02
C CYS A 35 0.70 -11.38 0.25
N ASP A 36 0.02 -11.43 -0.92
CA ASP A 36 -0.02 -12.59 -1.79
C ASP A 36 1.10 -12.61 -2.85
N ARG A 37 2.02 -11.63 -2.81
CA ARG A 37 3.14 -11.56 -3.76
C ARG A 37 4.23 -12.55 -3.43
N ASN A 38 4.91 -13.04 -4.47
CA ASN A 38 6.02 -14.01 -4.39
C ASN A 38 7.37 -13.37 -4.72
N CYS A 39 7.63 -12.13 -4.26
CA CYS A 39 8.89 -11.44 -4.52
C CYS A 39 10.07 -12.22 -3.95
N GLY A 40 11.12 -12.45 -4.76
CA GLY A 40 12.22 -13.36 -4.41
C GLY A 40 13.14 -12.89 -3.27
N PHE A 41 12.98 -11.66 -2.80
CA PHE A 41 13.74 -11.05 -1.69
C PHE A 41 12.90 -10.86 -0.43
N CYS A 42 11.60 -11.21 -0.45
CA CYS A 42 10.65 -10.82 0.59
C CYS A 42 10.11 -12.03 1.34
N ALA A 43 10.23 -12.00 2.66
CA ALA A 43 9.71 -13.04 3.55
C ALA A 43 8.32 -12.70 4.14
N ILE A 44 7.74 -11.55 3.82
CA ILE A 44 6.46 -11.10 4.41
C ILE A 44 5.36 -12.16 4.31
N PRO A 45 5.12 -12.82 3.16
CA PRO A 45 4.05 -13.83 3.07
C PRO A 45 4.20 -14.99 4.07
N SER A 46 5.44 -15.35 4.43
CA SER A 46 5.70 -16.50 5.31
C SER A 46 5.36 -16.25 6.78
N PHE A 47 5.32 -14.96 7.23
CA PHE A 47 5.05 -14.65 8.64
C PHE A 47 3.86 -13.70 8.85
N ARG A 48 3.41 -12.96 7.81
CA ARG A 48 2.19 -12.14 7.85
C ARG A 48 0.98 -12.86 7.26
N GLY A 49 1.22 -13.91 6.47
CA GLY A 49 0.19 -14.68 5.78
C GLY A 49 -0.39 -13.96 4.55
N PRO A 50 -1.51 -14.49 4.02
CA PRO A 50 -2.20 -13.91 2.87
C PRO A 50 -2.76 -12.52 3.19
N GLN A 51 -3.05 -11.77 2.14
CA GLN A 51 -3.66 -10.45 2.27
C GLN A 51 -5.04 -10.53 2.90
N ARG A 52 -5.32 -9.62 3.82
CA ARG A 52 -6.60 -9.43 4.49
C ARG A 52 -6.91 -7.93 4.53
N SER A 53 -7.94 -7.52 3.81
CA SER A 53 -8.37 -6.12 3.73
C SER A 53 -9.38 -5.79 4.83
N ARG A 54 -9.29 -4.59 5.40
CA ARG A 54 -10.27 -4.04 6.35
C ARG A 54 -11.50 -3.52 5.62
N ASP A 55 -12.61 -3.45 6.32
CA ASP A 55 -13.82 -2.81 5.83
C ASP A 55 -13.62 -1.29 5.65
N ILE A 56 -14.20 -0.73 4.59
CA ILE A 56 -14.13 0.70 4.30
C ILE A 56 -14.72 1.52 5.46
N SER A 57 -15.87 1.10 6.00
CA SER A 57 -16.49 1.77 7.15
C SER A 57 -15.56 1.82 8.37
N SER A 58 -14.94 0.69 8.73
CA SER A 58 -13.98 0.64 9.84
C SER A 58 -12.76 1.55 9.64
N ILE A 59 -12.31 1.70 8.40
CA ILE A 59 -11.21 2.61 8.07
C ILE A 59 -11.67 4.07 8.19
N LEU A 60 -12.86 4.40 7.70
CA LEU A 60 -13.40 5.77 7.78
C LEU A 60 -13.67 6.17 9.22
N ASP A 61 -14.22 5.28 10.06
CA ASP A 61 -14.42 5.53 11.49
C ASP A 61 -13.09 5.85 12.19
N GLU A 62 -12.00 5.11 11.85
CA GLU A 62 -10.66 5.40 12.37
C GLU A 62 -10.13 6.75 11.88
N VAL A 63 -10.31 7.06 10.59
CA VAL A 63 -9.88 8.35 10.01
C VAL A 63 -10.55 9.53 10.71
N GLU A 64 -11.86 9.45 10.95
CA GLU A 64 -12.60 10.49 11.68
C GLU A 64 -12.13 10.65 13.12
N GLN A 65 -11.88 9.53 13.83
CA GLN A 65 -11.40 9.55 15.23
C GLN A 65 -9.99 10.13 15.38
N LEU A 66 -9.14 9.97 14.36
CA LEU A 66 -7.76 10.46 14.39
C LEU A 66 -7.68 11.98 14.27
N GLU A 67 -8.66 12.65 13.64
CA GLU A 67 -8.70 14.11 13.44
C GLU A 67 -7.39 14.67 12.84
N ALA A 68 -6.69 13.88 12.05
CA ALA A 68 -5.41 14.26 11.45
C ALA A 68 -5.63 15.02 10.12
N GLN A 69 -4.78 16.01 9.83
CA GLN A 69 -4.83 16.74 8.56
C GLN A 69 -4.40 15.87 7.38
N GLU A 70 -3.41 15.01 7.59
CA GLU A 70 -2.93 14.06 6.58
C GLU A 70 -3.15 12.62 7.04
N ILE A 71 -3.80 11.84 6.22
CA ILE A 71 -3.94 10.38 6.39
C ILE A 71 -2.98 9.65 5.45
N VAL A 72 -2.11 8.82 6.03
CA VAL A 72 -1.17 7.99 5.28
C VAL A 72 -1.67 6.55 5.28
N LEU A 73 -2.22 6.10 4.15
CA LEU A 73 -2.69 4.73 3.98
C LEU A 73 -1.52 3.76 3.83
N VAL A 74 -1.51 2.70 4.63
CA VAL A 74 -0.42 1.70 4.64
C VAL A 74 -0.92 0.27 4.62
N ALA A 75 -0.19 -0.58 3.88
CA ALA A 75 -0.30 -2.03 3.84
C ALA A 75 1.02 -2.62 3.31
N GLN A 76 1.19 -3.95 3.37
CA GLN A 76 2.33 -4.62 2.73
C GLN A 76 2.20 -4.62 1.20
N ASP A 77 0.97 -4.69 0.68
CA ASP A 77 0.63 -4.52 -0.75
C ASP A 77 -0.64 -3.68 -0.86
N LEU A 78 -0.48 -2.39 -0.87
CA LEU A 78 -1.58 -1.44 -0.81
C LEU A 78 -2.47 -1.51 -2.06
N ALA A 79 -1.87 -1.67 -3.24
CA ALA A 79 -2.60 -1.73 -4.51
C ALA A 79 -3.45 -3.02 -4.68
N SER A 80 -3.25 -4.01 -3.80
CA SER A 80 -4.07 -5.24 -3.77
C SER A 80 -5.24 -5.16 -2.78
N TYR A 81 -5.47 -4.01 -2.13
CA TYR A 81 -6.61 -3.83 -1.24
C TYR A 81 -7.93 -4.20 -1.92
N GLY A 82 -8.74 -4.97 -1.22
CA GLY A 82 -10.07 -5.42 -1.67
C GLY A 82 -10.07 -6.62 -2.60
N LYS A 83 -8.91 -7.05 -3.16
CA LYS A 83 -8.86 -8.23 -4.05
C LYS A 83 -9.21 -9.55 -3.36
N ASP A 84 -8.97 -9.64 -2.06
CA ASP A 84 -9.37 -10.78 -1.20
C ASP A 84 -10.89 -10.81 -0.92
N ARG A 85 -11.59 -9.67 -1.09
CA ARG A 85 -13.04 -9.51 -0.84
C ARG A 85 -13.71 -8.68 -1.97
N PRO A 86 -13.63 -9.11 -3.23
CA PRO A 86 -14.02 -8.26 -4.37
C PRO A 86 -15.50 -7.92 -4.42
N THR A 87 -16.39 -8.77 -3.89
CA THR A 87 -17.84 -8.54 -3.84
C THR A 87 -18.25 -7.54 -2.77
N GLU A 88 -17.41 -7.36 -1.73
CA GLU A 88 -17.72 -6.54 -0.55
C GLU A 88 -16.98 -5.20 -0.59
N LEU A 89 -15.76 -5.18 -1.16
CA LEU A 89 -14.85 -4.05 -1.12
C LEU A 89 -14.58 -3.49 -2.53
N GLY A 90 -15.57 -2.82 -3.13
CA GLY A 90 -15.38 -2.03 -4.33
C GLY A 90 -14.85 -2.78 -5.55
N ALA A 91 -15.37 -3.99 -5.81
CA ALA A 91 -14.97 -4.85 -6.94
C ALA A 91 -13.46 -5.18 -6.97
N GLY A 92 -12.83 -5.28 -5.81
CA GLY A 92 -11.39 -5.58 -5.68
C GLY A 92 -10.46 -4.42 -6.04
N SER A 93 -10.94 -3.18 -5.94
CA SER A 93 -10.19 -1.96 -6.21
C SER A 93 -10.02 -1.11 -4.96
N ILE A 94 -8.82 -0.52 -4.79
CA ILE A 94 -8.56 0.45 -3.72
C ILE A 94 -9.19 1.83 -4.01
N VAL A 95 -9.57 2.13 -5.25
CA VAL A 95 -10.02 3.46 -5.68
C VAL A 95 -11.21 3.98 -4.87
N PRO A 96 -12.28 3.20 -4.59
CA PRO A 96 -13.39 3.65 -3.74
C PRO A 96 -12.93 4.08 -2.34
N LEU A 97 -12.01 3.33 -1.73
CA LEU A 97 -11.43 3.68 -0.43
C LEU A 97 -10.64 4.99 -0.49
N VAL A 98 -9.76 5.15 -1.48
CA VAL A 98 -8.96 6.38 -1.66
C VAL A 98 -9.87 7.60 -1.76
N ARG A 99 -10.90 7.53 -2.60
CA ARG A 99 -11.87 8.62 -2.76
C ARG A 99 -12.65 8.92 -1.48
N ALA A 100 -13.08 7.89 -0.75
CA ALA A 100 -13.81 8.07 0.51
C ALA A 100 -12.93 8.72 1.58
N VAL A 101 -11.69 8.28 1.75
CA VAL A 101 -10.75 8.88 2.72
C VAL A 101 -10.39 10.33 2.32
N SER A 102 -10.17 10.59 1.03
CA SER A 102 -9.87 11.94 0.53
C SER A 102 -11.03 12.93 0.67
N ALA A 103 -12.25 12.44 0.79
CA ALA A 103 -13.41 13.28 1.10
C ALA A 103 -13.48 13.69 2.59
N THR A 104 -12.78 12.95 3.47
CA THR A 104 -12.80 13.16 4.92
C THR A 104 -11.54 13.91 5.40
N ALA A 105 -10.37 13.58 4.86
CA ALA A 105 -9.09 14.19 5.24
C ALA A 105 -8.65 15.25 4.22
N ALA A 106 -7.97 16.31 4.69
CA ALA A 106 -7.43 17.34 3.81
C ALA A 106 -6.38 16.80 2.84
N TRP A 107 -5.56 15.86 3.29
CA TRP A 107 -4.53 15.19 2.50
C TRP A 107 -4.57 13.69 2.71
N THR A 108 -4.47 12.93 1.63
CA THR A 108 -4.41 11.46 1.66
C THR A 108 -3.20 10.98 0.87
N ARG A 109 -2.29 10.27 1.54
CA ARG A 109 -1.08 9.74 0.95
C ARG A 109 -1.10 8.21 0.91
N LEU A 110 -0.63 7.63 -0.20
CA LEU A 110 -0.50 6.19 -0.38
C LEU A 110 0.97 5.81 -0.42
N LEU A 111 1.36 4.76 0.33
CA LEU A 111 2.72 4.23 0.33
C LEU A 111 2.76 2.81 -0.24
N TYR A 112 3.93 2.43 -0.79
CA TYR A 112 4.22 1.05 -1.25
C TYR A 112 3.33 0.56 -2.39
N LEU A 113 3.15 1.40 -3.42
CA LEU A 113 2.41 1.03 -4.61
C LEU A 113 3.22 0.05 -5.48
N TYR A 114 2.60 -1.06 -5.85
CA TYR A 114 3.19 -2.00 -6.79
C TYR A 114 2.98 -1.50 -8.24
N PRO A 115 4.02 -1.34 -9.06
CA PRO A 115 3.92 -0.64 -10.33
C PRO A 115 2.95 -1.25 -11.35
N SER A 116 2.74 -2.58 -11.34
CA SER A 116 1.80 -3.23 -12.26
C SER A 116 0.33 -2.94 -11.96
N ASP A 117 0.01 -2.56 -10.74
CA ASP A 117 -1.35 -2.35 -10.27
C ASP A 117 -1.75 -0.85 -10.29
N LEU A 118 -0.88 -0.01 -10.82
CA LEU A 118 -1.12 1.41 -10.98
C LEU A 118 -2.00 1.64 -12.22
N SER A 119 -3.32 1.44 -12.09
CA SER A 119 -4.30 1.72 -13.13
C SER A 119 -4.48 3.23 -13.34
N ASP A 120 -5.04 3.62 -14.48
CA ASP A 120 -5.34 5.04 -14.75
C ASP A 120 -6.32 5.62 -13.75
N GLU A 121 -7.35 4.84 -13.34
CA GLU A 121 -8.30 5.25 -12.31
C GLU A 121 -7.64 5.47 -10.93
N LEU A 122 -6.64 4.65 -10.58
CA LEU A 122 -5.89 4.84 -9.34
C LEU A 122 -4.98 6.06 -9.43
N ILE A 123 -4.37 6.32 -10.59
CA ILE A 123 -3.56 7.53 -10.82
C ILE A 123 -4.44 8.77 -10.64
N ASP A 124 -5.61 8.81 -11.28
CA ASP A 124 -6.53 9.93 -11.17
C ASP A 124 -6.97 10.13 -9.71
N ALA A 125 -7.34 9.04 -9.02
CA ALA A 125 -7.71 9.12 -7.61
C ALA A 125 -6.56 9.64 -6.72
N ILE A 126 -5.30 9.28 -6.98
CA ILE A 126 -4.14 9.80 -6.24
C ILE A 126 -3.91 11.28 -6.56
N CYS A 127 -4.07 11.72 -7.80
CA CYS A 127 -3.96 13.12 -8.17
C CYS A 127 -5.02 13.98 -7.45
N ASP A 128 -6.20 13.42 -7.20
CA ASP A 128 -7.31 14.10 -6.52
C ASP A 128 -7.18 14.15 -4.99
N THR A 129 -6.14 13.53 -4.39
CA THR A 129 -5.98 13.46 -2.92
C THR A 129 -5.50 14.75 -2.25
N GLY A 130 -5.20 15.81 -3.01
CA GLY A 130 -4.48 16.99 -2.54
C GLY A 130 -2.97 16.79 -2.37
N VAL A 131 -2.48 15.54 -2.48
CA VAL A 131 -1.06 15.18 -2.44
C VAL A 131 -0.76 14.19 -3.57
N PRO A 132 -0.46 14.65 -4.81
CA PRO A 132 -0.12 13.78 -5.92
C PRO A 132 1.27 13.14 -5.73
N TYR A 133 1.33 12.18 -4.81
CA TYR A 133 2.55 11.54 -4.36
C TYR A 133 2.51 10.04 -4.66
N PHE A 134 3.49 9.56 -5.40
CA PHE A 134 3.59 8.18 -5.86
C PHE A 134 4.82 7.49 -5.25
N ASP A 135 4.60 6.66 -4.23
CA ASP A 135 5.65 5.81 -3.64
C ASP A 135 5.65 4.45 -4.35
N LEU A 136 6.46 4.37 -5.41
CA LEU A 136 6.50 3.21 -6.29
C LEU A 136 7.57 2.21 -5.85
N SER A 137 7.18 1.00 -5.54
CA SER A 137 8.10 -0.10 -5.20
C SER A 137 8.76 -0.67 -6.46
N LEU A 138 9.64 0.09 -7.15
CA LEU A 138 10.28 -0.33 -8.40
C LEU A 138 11.30 -1.44 -8.18
N GLN A 139 12.09 -1.37 -7.13
CA GLN A 139 13.14 -2.29 -6.69
C GLN A 139 14.37 -2.34 -7.60
N HIS A 140 14.22 -2.31 -8.91
CA HIS A 140 15.30 -2.24 -9.90
C HIS A 140 14.77 -1.80 -11.28
N VAL A 141 15.65 -1.49 -12.23
CA VAL A 141 15.29 -1.12 -13.61
C VAL A 141 15.70 -2.17 -14.65
N SER A 142 16.64 -3.06 -14.31
CA SER A 142 17.06 -4.15 -15.19
C SER A 142 15.99 -5.23 -15.27
N LYS A 143 15.47 -5.47 -16.47
CA LYS A 143 14.45 -6.49 -16.73
C LYS A 143 14.89 -7.92 -16.34
N PRO A 144 16.13 -8.39 -16.65
CA PRO A 144 16.59 -9.70 -16.19
C PRO A 144 16.60 -9.82 -14.67
N LEU A 145 17.04 -8.79 -13.95
CA LEU A 145 17.12 -8.80 -12.50
C LEU A 145 15.73 -8.74 -11.86
N LEU A 146 14.82 -7.92 -12.38
CA LEU A 146 13.41 -7.91 -11.93
C LEU A 146 12.75 -9.28 -12.11
N ARG A 147 13.00 -9.99 -13.20
CA ARG A 147 12.49 -11.37 -13.38
C ARG A 147 13.01 -12.32 -12.30
N ARG A 148 14.31 -12.25 -11.94
CA ARG A 148 14.87 -13.03 -10.83
C ARG A 148 14.25 -12.67 -9.49
N MET A 149 13.96 -11.41 -9.27
CA MET A 149 13.22 -10.92 -8.11
C MET A 149 11.73 -11.30 -8.14
N ARG A 150 11.24 -11.96 -9.20
CA ARG A 150 9.83 -12.24 -9.46
C ARG A 150 8.99 -10.97 -9.44
N ARG A 151 9.52 -9.91 -10.07
CA ARG A 151 8.90 -8.59 -10.19
C ARG A 151 8.54 -8.27 -11.63
N TRP A 152 7.48 -7.49 -11.79
CA TRP A 152 7.04 -6.98 -13.08
C TRP A 152 7.79 -5.71 -13.47
N GLY A 153 7.94 -5.52 -14.79
CA GLY A 153 8.37 -4.27 -15.38
C GLY A 153 9.82 -4.27 -15.88
N ASP A 154 10.23 -3.08 -16.24
CA ASP A 154 11.58 -2.70 -16.65
C ASP A 154 11.70 -1.17 -16.60
N GLY A 155 12.92 -0.64 -16.72
CA GLY A 155 13.18 0.79 -16.61
C GLY A 155 12.42 1.65 -17.62
N GLU A 156 12.25 1.19 -18.87
CA GLU A 156 11.53 1.94 -19.91
C GLU A 156 10.04 2.06 -19.57
N ARG A 157 9.42 0.96 -19.12
CA ARG A 157 8.01 0.96 -18.71
C ARG A 157 7.77 1.88 -17.52
N PHE A 158 8.66 1.84 -16.54
CA PHE A 158 8.58 2.71 -15.38
C PHE A 158 8.72 4.18 -15.77
N LEU A 159 9.70 4.49 -16.63
CA LEU A 159 9.91 5.85 -17.09
C LEU A 159 8.71 6.39 -17.88
N ARG A 160 8.16 5.59 -18.81
CA ARG A 160 6.93 5.97 -19.53
C ARG A 160 5.79 6.28 -18.55
N ARG A 161 5.53 5.39 -17.60
CA ARG A 161 4.44 5.62 -16.64
C ARG A 161 4.64 6.88 -15.79
N ILE A 162 5.86 7.14 -15.32
CA ILE A 162 6.20 8.36 -14.59
C ILE A 162 6.01 9.61 -15.47
N THR A 163 6.43 9.55 -16.75
CA THR A 163 6.25 10.64 -17.70
C THR A 163 4.77 10.90 -17.97
N ASP A 164 3.97 9.86 -18.19
CA ASP A 164 2.53 9.98 -18.40
C ASP A 164 1.82 10.62 -17.19
N ILE A 165 2.19 10.21 -15.97
CA ILE A 165 1.65 10.82 -14.75
C ILE A 165 2.03 12.30 -14.66
N ARG A 166 3.29 12.67 -14.93
CA ARG A 166 3.74 14.05 -14.91
C ARG A 166 3.11 14.93 -15.99
N HIS A 167 2.68 14.35 -17.11
CA HIS A 167 1.92 15.10 -18.10
C HIS A 167 0.50 15.41 -17.63
N ARG A 168 -0.13 14.51 -16.85
CA ARG A 168 -1.46 14.71 -16.27
C ARG A 168 -1.40 15.66 -15.05
N GLU A 169 -0.39 15.45 -14.20
CA GLU A 169 -0.19 16.18 -12.96
C GLU A 169 1.29 16.62 -12.84
N PRO A 170 1.63 17.84 -13.32
CA PRO A 170 3.02 18.34 -13.29
C PRO A 170 3.64 18.43 -11.91
N SER A 171 2.82 18.60 -10.86
CA SER A 171 3.28 18.66 -9.47
C SER A 171 3.54 17.29 -8.85
N ALA A 172 3.26 16.17 -9.58
CA ALA A 172 3.42 14.83 -9.05
C ALA A 172 4.84 14.54 -8.56
N ALA A 173 4.94 14.14 -7.30
CA ALA A 173 6.19 13.71 -6.68
C ALA A 173 6.32 12.20 -6.68
N PHE A 174 7.53 11.71 -6.89
CA PHE A 174 7.83 10.27 -6.95
C PHE A 174 8.90 9.90 -5.95
N ARG A 175 8.66 8.82 -5.22
CA ARG A 175 9.65 8.13 -4.40
C ARG A 175 9.76 6.69 -4.85
N SER A 176 10.97 6.13 -4.77
CA SER A 176 11.18 4.70 -4.96
C SER A 176 12.34 4.17 -4.14
N ASN A 177 12.33 2.87 -3.88
CA ASN A 177 13.43 2.14 -3.30
C ASN A 177 14.06 1.23 -4.36
N PHE A 178 15.39 1.09 -4.29
CA PHE A 178 16.16 0.18 -5.15
C PHE A 178 16.95 -0.81 -4.30
N ILE A 179 16.97 -2.06 -4.74
CA ILE A 179 17.76 -3.12 -4.14
C ILE A 179 19.04 -3.25 -4.93
N VAL A 180 20.19 -3.07 -4.26
CA VAL A 180 21.52 -3.29 -4.82
C VAL A 180 22.12 -4.59 -4.29
N GLY A 181 22.99 -5.23 -5.07
CA GLY A 181 23.64 -6.48 -4.65
C GLY A 181 22.74 -7.72 -4.66
N TYR A 182 21.58 -7.67 -5.31
CA TYR A 182 20.75 -8.87 -5.47
C TYR A 182 21.46 -9.88 -6.38
N PRO A 183 21.51 -11.20 -6.02
CA PRO A 183 22.24 -12.21 -6.76
C PRO A 183 21.83 -12.32 -8.23
N GLY A 184 22.83 -12.29 -9.13
CA GLY A 184 22.71 -12.52 -10.58
C GLY A 184 23.00 -11.36 -11.49
#